data_e5f82813aabdaf5eb65da77b3ff324e6
#
_entry.id   e5f82813aabdaf5eb65da77b3ff324e6
#
_cell.length_a   1.000
_cell.length_b   1.000
_cell.length_c   1.000
_cell.angle_alpha   90.00
_cell.angle_beta   90.00
_cell.angle_gamma   90.00
#
_symmetry.space_group_name_H-M   'P 1'
#
loop_
_entity.id
_entity.type
_entity.pdbx_description
1 polymer ?
#
loop_
_entity_poly.entity_id
_entity_poly.type
_entity_poly.pdbx_seq_one_letter_code
_entity_poly.pdbx_strand_id
1 'polypeptide(L)'
;MHFIKAEKMQRKLKVGFAGSPENLTHATYRELGFVARKDGTFDVYSAGGLGNNPRFGVKVAEAVQPEDILYYIKAMWLTFRTYGNYENRGKARTRYMQEALGGADKYKEAFLEKLKEVYASGENLKLKKTGEASAEECGGLLEENVTEKTGDGTVFSGSNVVEQKQGGLYALAWHPIGGLPSVETFCEMAAAMKEIEGAELRLAPYETAYVINLTGKEAEAIDRIIRKDTAVTRFETSVSC
;
A
#
# COMPACT_ATOMS: atom_id res chain seq x y z
N MET A 1 -7.78 -9.55 -15.76
CA MET A 1 -8.29 -8.15 -15.65
C MET A 1 -8.66 -7.55 -17.03
N HIS A 2 -9.49 -8.24 -17.80
CA HIS A 2 -9.86 -7.78 -19.14
C HIS A 2 -10.64 -6.45 -19.13
N PHE A 3 -11.56 -6.27 -18.19
CA PHE A 3 -12.42 -5.08 -18.17
C PHE A 3 -11.65 -3.76 -17.92
N ILE A 4 -10.52 -3.77 -17.24
CA ILE A 4 -9.69 -2.57 -17.02
C ILE A 4 -8.95 -2.17 -18.31
N LYS A 5 -8.67 -3.12 -19.19
CA LYS A 5 -7.98 -2.87 -20.46
C LYS A 5 -8.93 -2.59 -21.62
N ALA A 6 -10.14 -3.12 -21.57
CA ALA A 6 -11.10 -3.08 -22.66
C ALA A 6 -11.82 -1.74 -22.82
N GLU A 7 -11.98 -0.99 -21.72
CA GLU A 7 -12.72 0.27 -21.75
C GLU A 7 -11.92 1.41 -21.12
N LYS A 8 -11.80 2.50 -21.86
CA LYS A 8 -11.06 3.69 -21.41
C LYS A 8 -11.85 4.42 -20.32
N MET A 9 -11.25 4.56 -19.14
CA MET A 9 -11.76 5.43 -18.10
C MET A 9 -11.52 6.90 -18.45
N GLN A 10 -12.55 7.73 -18.28
CA GLN A 10 -12.44 9.17 -18.52
C GLN A 10 -11.57 9.87 -17.48
N ARG A 11 -11.42 9.26 -16.31
CA ARG A 11 -10.62 9.77 -15.19
C ARG A 11 -9.91 8.64 -14.46
N LYS A 12 -8.80 9.01 -13.81
CA LYS A 12 -7.96 8.11 -13.03
C LYS A 12 -8.74 7.50 -11.86
N LEU A 13 -8.71 6.20 -11.75
CA LEU A 13 -9.22 5.41 -10.62
C LEU A 13 -8.04 4.71 -9.95
N LYS A 14 -7.85 4.94 -8.66
CA LYS A 14 -6.77 4.33 -7.87
C LYS A 14 -7.37 3.35 -6.88
N VAL A 15 -6.79 2.16 -6.84
CA VAL A 15 -7.07 1.16 -5.82
C VAL A 15 -5.89 1.10 -4.88
N GLY A 16 -6.16 1.13 -3.57
CA GLY A 16 -5.15 1.04 -2.54
C GLY A 16 -5.40 -0.11 -1.59
N PHE A 17 -4.31 -0.71 -1.10
CA PHE A 17 -4.35 -1.80 -0.13
C PHE A 17 -3.54 -1.44 1.10
N ALA A 18 -4.09 -1.70 2.28
CA ALA A 18 -3.37 -1.75 3.53
C ALA A 18 -3.31 -3.21 3.99
N GLY A 19 -2.10 -3.73 4.14
CA GLY A 19 -1.85 -5.12 4.52
C GLY A 19 -2.06 -5.41 6.00
N SER A 20 -2.48 -4.41 6.77
CA SER A 20 -2.73 -4.54 8.20
C SER A 20 -3.87 -3.63 8.67
N PRO A 21 -4.49 -3.93 9.84
CA PRO A 21 -5.56 -3.10 10.41
C PRO A 21 -5.16 -1.66 10.73
N GLU A 22 -3.87 -1.39 10.93
CA GLU A 22 -3.32 -0.07 11.22
C GLU A 22 -3.45 0.89 10.04
N ASN A 23 -3.75 0.36 8.84
CA ASN A 23 -4.00 1.15 7.64
C ASN A 23 -2.88 2.16 7.31
N LEU A 24 -1.62 1.76 7.46
CA LEU A 24 -0.45 2.62 7.25
C LEU A 24 -0.34 3.22 5.84
N THR A 25 -0.93 2.57 4.85
CA THR A 25 -1.00 3.08 3.47
C THR A 25 -2.17 4.04 3.24
N HIS A 26 -2.96 4.29 4.27
CA HIS A 26 -4.14 5.15 4.22
C HIS A 26 -5.12 4.78 3.08
N ALA A 27 -5.41 3.48 2.95
CA ALA A 27 -6.35 2.97 1.95
C ALA A 27 -7.74 3.62 2.06
N THR A 28 -8.14 4.07 3.25
CA THR A 28 -9.39 4.79 3.51
C THR A 28 -9.53 6.14 2.79
N TYR A 29 -8.43 6.70 2.25
CA TYR A 29 -8.45 7.92 1.43
C TYR A 29 -8.36 7.65 -0.08
N ARG A 30 -8.39 6.41 -0.52
CA ARG A 30 -8.32 6.07 -1.95
C ARG A 30 -9.70 6.09 -2.59
N GLU A 31 -9.73 6.14 -3.92
CA GLU A 31 -10.96 6.02 -4.68
C GLU A 31 -11.65 4.67 -4.38
N LEU A 32 -10.85 3.60 -4.22
CA LEU A 32 -11.24 2.33 -3.63
C LEU A 32 -10.10 1.83 -2.74
N GLY A 33 -10.40 1.52 -1.49
CA GLY A 33 -9.41 1.08 -0.51
C GLY A 33 -9.82 -0.22 0.17
N PHE A 34 -8.85 -1.11 0.32
CA PHE A 34 -8.98 -2.37 1.05
C PHE A 34 -8.07 -2.34 2.27
N VAL A 35 -8.64 -2.49 3.45
CA VAL A 35 -7.91 -2.54 4.72
C VAL A 35 -8.00 -3.95 5.26
N ALA A 36 -6.85 -4.63 5.39
CA ALA A 36 -6.80 -5.99 5.90
C ALA A 36 -7.25 -6.06 7.35
N ARG A 37 -7.99 -7.09 7.68
CA ARG A 37 -8.41 -7.47 9.03
C ARG A 37 -7.49 -8.59 9.55
N LYS A 38 -7.50 -8.80 10.85
CA LYS A 38 -6.71 -9.87 11.49
C LYS A 38 -7.12 -11.29 11.05
N ASP A 39 -8.36 -11.45 10.56
CA ASP A 39 -8.89 -12.71 10.06
C ASP A 39 -8.56 -12.99 8.58
N GLY A 40 -7.74 -12.13 7.94
CA GLY A 40 -7.34 -12.27 6.54
C GLY A 40 -8.36 -11.75 5.53
N THR A 41 -9.49 -11.21 5.99
CA THR A 41 -10.49 -10.53 5.15
C THR A 41 -10.20 -9.03 5.05
N PHE A 42 -11.02 -8.30 4.29
CA PHE A 42 -10.86 -6.85 4.09
C PHE A 42 -12.11 -6.07 4.46
N ASP A 43 -11.90 -4.91 5.08
CA ASP A 43 -12.85 -3.82 5.08
C ASP A 43 -12.66 -3.00 3.79
N VAL A 44 -13.77 -2.64 3.13
CA VAL A 44 -13.72 -1.93 1.84
C VAL A 44 -14.27 -0.52 1.97
N TYR A 45 -13.47 0.45 1.54
CA TYR A 45 -13.79 1.86 1.53
C TYR A 45 -13.83 2.39 0.10
N SER A 46 -14.77 3.26 -0.23
CA SER A 46 -14.98 3.75 -1.59
C SER A 46 -15.25 5.25 -1.62
N ALA A 47 -14.90 5.91 -2.73
CA ALA A 47 -15.03 7.34 -2.95
C ALA A 47 -14.27 8.23 -1.97
N GLY A 48 -13.12 7.78 -1.46
CA GLY A 48 -12.18 8.63 -0.73
C GLY A 48 -11.31 9.49 -1.64
N GLY A 49 -10.58 10.41 -1.04
CA GLY A 49 -9.58 11.21 -1.75
C GLY A 49 -9.06 12.36 -0.94
N LEU A 50 -7.80 12.72 -1.21
CA LEU A 50 -7.13 13.91 -0.72
C LEU A 50 -7.15 15.04 -1.77
N GLY A 51 -6.57 16.16 -1.45
CA GLY A 51 -6.52 17.37 -2.29
C GLY A 51 -7.49 18.43 -1.81
N ASN A 52 -7.91 19.35 -2.69
CA ASN A 52 -8.62 20.58 -2.30
C ASN A 52 -9.96 20.37 -1.55
N ASN A 53 -10.53 19.21 -1.60
CA ASN A 53 -11.74 18.85 -0.87
C ASN A 53 -11.59 17.40 -0.36
N PRO A 54 -10.81 17.19 0.70
CA PRO A 54 -10.52 15.85 1.20
C PRO A 54 -11.76 15.21 1.79
N ARG A 55 -11.95 13.91 1.53
CA ARG A 55 -13.01 13.10 2.12
C ARG A 55 -12.50 11.70 2.42
N PHE A 56 -12.94 11.15 3.55
CA PHE A 56 -12.78 9.72 3.79
C PHE A 56 -13.63 8.91 2.81
N GLY A 57 -13.15 7.75 2.47
CA GLY A 57 -13.96 6.74 1.79
C GLY A 57 -15.12 6.29 2.65
N VAL A 58 -16.24 6.03 2.03
CA VAL A 58 -17.40 5.42 2.67
C VAL A 58 -17.13 3.93 2.84
N LYS A 59 -17.33 3.39 4.04
CA LYS A 59 -17.23 1.94 4.27
C LYS A 59 -18.40 1.24 3.59
N VAL A 60 -18.13 0.57 2.48
CA VAL A 60 -19.16 -0.08 1.65
C VAL A 60 -19.34 -1.57 1.97
N ALA A 61 -18.30 -2.21 2.54
CA ALA A 61 -18.37 -3.61 2.95
C ALA A 61 -17.37 -3.92 4.07
N GLU A 62 -17.62 -5.03 4.77
CA GLU A 62 -16.78 -5.60 5.82
C GLU A 62 -16.55 -7.09 5.55
N ALA A 63 -15.45 -7.62 6.06
CA ALA A 63 -15.09 -9.04 6.00
C ALA A 63 -15.13 -9.62 4.57
N VAL A 64 -14.70 -8.83 3.58
CA VAL A 64 -14.65 -9.26 2.18
C VAL A 64 -13.49 -10.24 1.99
N GLN A 65 -13.79 -11.37 1.37
CA GLN A 65 -12.78 -12.39 1.09
C GLN A 65 -11.79 -11.90 0.01
N PRO A 66 -10.50 -12.24 0.11
CA PRO A 66 -9.49 -11.87 -0.89
C PRO A 66 -9.87 -12.26 -2.32
N GLU A 67 -10.55 -13.38 -2.48
CA GLU A 67 -10.99 -13.89 -3.78
C GLU A 67 -12.02 -12.98 -4.46
N ASP A 68 -12.77 -12.19 -3.69
CA ASP A 68 -13.88 -11.37 -4.20
C ASP A 68 -13.46 -9.92 -4.54
N ILE A 69 -12.21 -9.55 -4.33
CA ILE A 69 -11.68 -8.19 -4.53
C ILE A 69 -12.04 -7.62 -5.91
N LEU A 70 -11.96 -8.41 -6.97
CA LEU A 70 -12.24 -7.93 -8.33
C LEU A 70 -13.70 -7.55 -8.57
N TYR A 71 -14.65 -8.14 -7.85
CA TYR A 71 -16.05 -7.74 -7.90
C TYR A 71 -16.23 -6.30 -7.40
N TYR A 72 -15.56 -5.94 -6.31
CA TYR A 72 -15.58 -4.58 -5.75
C TYR A 72 -14.88 -3.57 -6.65
N ILE A 73 -13.76 -3.96 -7.27
CA ILE A 73 -13.05 -3.10 -8.25
C ILE A 73 -13.97 -2.81 -9.43
N LYS A 74 -14.65 -3.82 -9.96
CA LYS A 74 -15.61 -3.65 -11.07
C LYS A 74 -16.82 -2.83 -10.66
N ALA A 75 -17.36 -3.06 -9.47
CA ALA A 75 -18.46 -2.26 -8.93
C ALA A 75 -18.07 -0.79 -8.79
N MET A 76 -16.88 -0.49 -8.26
CA MET A 76 -16.36 0.88 -8.18
C MET A 76 -16.20 1.51 -9.56
N TRP A 77 -15.70 0.75 -10.53
CA TRP A 77 -15.54 1.20 -11.91
C TRP A 77 -16.91 1.57 -12.51
N LEU A 78 -17.94 0.72 -12.35
CA LEU A 78 -19.30 0.99 -12.80
C LEU A 78 -19.91 2.20 -12.08
N THR A 79 -19.75 2.29 -10.76
CA THR A 79 -20.25 3.40 -9.95
C THR A 79 -19.65 4.72 -10.42
N PHE A 80 -18.33 4.76 -10.61
CA PHE A 80 -17.65 5.98 -11.06
C PHE A 80 -18.05 6.34 -12.49
N ARG A 81 -18.22 5.36 -13.37
CA ARG A 81 -18.66 5.56 -14.74
C ARG A 81 -20.09 6.12 -14.81
N THR A 82 -20.98 5.66 -13.93
CA THR A 82 -22.40 6.06 -13.90
C THR A 82 -22.60 7.43 -13.25
N TYR A 83 -21.92 7.69 -12.11
CA TYR A 83 -22.21 8.85 -11.25
C TYR A 83 -21.08 9.89 -11.23
N GLY A 84 -19.97 9.66 -11.91
CA GLY A 84 -18.88 10.62 -11.99
C GLY A 84 -19.26 11.88 -12.77
N ASN A 85 -18.84 13.05 -12.29
CA ASN A 85 -19.04 14.30 -12.99
C ASN A 85 -17.93 14.53 -14.03
N TYR A 86 -18.17 14.16 -15.27
CA TYR A 86 -17.19 14.28 -16.35
C TYR A 86 -17.27 15.59 -17.13
N GLU A 87 -18.36 16.33 -16.98
CA GLU A 87 -18.52 17.66 -17.60
C GLU A 87 -17.66 18.71 -16.89
N ASN A 88 -17.58 18.65 -15.56
CA ASN A 88 -16.73 19.51 -14.78
C ASN A 88 -15.44 18.80 -14.37
N ARG A 89 -14.33 19.09 -15.09
CA ARG A 89 -13.02 18.45 -14.83
C ARG A 89 -12.53 18.63 -13.39
N GLY A 90 -12.82 19.75 -12.73
CA GLY A 90 -12.46 20.03 -11.34
C GLY A 90 -13.19 19.13 -10.33
N LYS A 91 -14.40 18.69 -10.67
CA LYS A 91 -15.23 17.81 -9.86
C LYS A 91 -15.26 16.35 -10.36
N ALA A 92 -14.48 16.00 -11.36
CA ALA A 92 -14.41 14.66 -11.93
C ALA A 92 -13.52 13.70 -11.12
N ARG A 93 -13.73 13.66 -9.80
CA ARG A 93 -13.05 12.72 -8.88
C ARG A 93 -14.09 12.01 -8.03
N THR A 94 -13.79 10.77 -7.66
CA THR A 94 -14.73 9.87 -6.97
C THR A 94 -15.32 10.46 -5.69
N ARG A 95 -14.53 11.20 -4.91
CA ARG A 95 -14.98 11.84 -3.66
C ARG A 95 -16.15 12.81 -3.82
N TYR A 96 -16.33 13.40 -4.99
CA TYR A 96 -17.46 14.30 -5.26
C TYR A 96 -18.77 13.56 -5.48
N MET A 97 -18.73 12.24 -5.75
CA MET A 97 -19.96 11.45 -5.87
C MET A 97 -20.72 11.34 -4.55
N GLN A 98 -20.02 11.37 -3.41
CA GLN A 98 -20.69 11.38 -2.10
C GLN A 98 -21.65 12.58 -1.96
N GLU A 99 -21.18 13.77 -2.38
CA GLU A 99 -21.99 14.99 -2.34
C GLU A 99 -23.08 14.97 -3.41
N ALA A 100 -22.75 14.58 -4.63
CA ALA A 100 -23.67 14.54 -5.76
C ALA A 100 -24.85 13.59 -5.55
N LEU A 101 -24.64 12.50 -4.81
CA LEU A 101 -25.68 11.51 -4.47
C LEU A 101 -26.43 11.84 -3.17
N GLY A 102 -26.07 12.92 -2.47
CA GLY A 102 -26.76 13.34 -1.25
C GLY A 102 -26.22 12.76 0.05
N GLY A 103 -24.94 12.36 0.07
CA GLY A 103 -24.26 11.91 1.27
C GLY A 103 -23.70 10.49 1.21
N ALA A 104 -23.06 10.09 2.30
CA ALA A 104 -22.36 8.80 2.40
C ALA A 104 -23.30 7.59 2.27
N ASP A 105 -24.48 7.67 2.90
CA ASP A 105 -25.44 6.56 2.90
C ASP A 105 -26.00 6.33 1.50
N LYS A 106 -26.39 7.40 0.82
CA LYS A 106 -26.88 7.34 -0.57
C LYS A 106 -25.79 6.84 -1.54
N TYR A 107 -24.55 7.29 -1.32
CA TYR A 107 -23.43 6.76 -2.08
C TYR A 107 -23.25 5.25 -1.86
N LYS A 108 -23.33 4.80 -0.60
CA LYS A 108 -23.22 3.37 -0.26
C LYS A 108 -24.31 2.54 -0.93
N GLU A 109 -25.57 3.02 -0.90
CA GLU A 109 -26.68 2.37 -1.59
C GLU A 109 -26.40 2.21 -3.09
N ALA A 110 -25.97 3.29 -3.76
CA ALA A 110 -25.64 3.29 -5.18
C ALA A 110 -24.46 2.34 -5.51
N PHE A 111 -23.44 2.30 -4.66
CA PHE A 111 -22.30 1.38 -4.83
C PHE A 111 -22.75 -0.09 -4.69
N LEU A 112 -23.57 -0.39 -3.67
CA LEU A 112 -24.06 -1.75 -3.43
C LEU A 112 -25.01 -2.22 -4.54
N GLU A 113 -25.79 -1.31 -5.14
CA GLU A 113 -26.59 -1.61 -6.33
C GLU A 113 -25.68 -2.03 -7.50
N LYS A 114 -24.63 -1.29 -7.78
CA LYS A 114 -23.65 -1.66 -8.81
C LYS A 114 -22.92 -2.97 -8.48
N LEU A 115 -22.64 -3.23 -7.23
CA LEU A 115 -22.07 -4.52 -6.81
C LEU A 115 -23.03 -5.68 -7.09
N LYS A 116 -24.32 -5.51 -6.82
CA LYS A 116 -25.35 -6.50 -7.18
C LYS A 116 -25.44 -6.74 -8.68
N GLU A 117 -25.37 -5.67 -9.50
CA GLU A 117 -25.30 -5.79 -10.97
C GLU A 117 -24.10 -6.62 -11.41
N VAL A 118 -22.91 -6.41 -10.79
CA VAL A 118 -21.70 -7.18 -11.10
C VAL A 118 -21.89 -8.66 -10.80
N TYR A 119 -22.44 -8.99 -9.63
CA TYR A 119 -22.73 -10.40 -9.29
C TYR A 119 -23.77 -11.01 -10.21
N ALA A 120 -24.82 -10.27 -10.56
CA ALA A 120 -25.92 -10.73 -11.45
C ALA A 120 -25.45 -10.92 -12.89
N SER A 121 -24.34 -10.28 -13.33
CA SER A 121 -23.80 -10.45 -14.68
C SER A 121 -23.30 -11.86 -14.99
N GLY A 122 -23.09 -12.68 -13.95
CA GLY A 122 -22.57 -14.05 -14.08
C GLY A 122 -21.07 -14.11 -14.46
N GLU A 123 -20.38 -12.96 -14.57
CA GLU A 123 -18.95 -12.95 -14.86
C GLU A 123 -18.16 -13.48 -13.66
N ASN A 124 -17.30 -14.47 -13.91
CA ASN A 124 -16.42 -14.99 -12.87
C ASN A 124 -15.22 -14.08 -12.68
N LEU A 125 -15.24 -13.29 -11.61
CA LEU A 125 -14.16 -12.39 -11.19
C LEU A 125 -13.42 -12.90 -9.95
N LYS A 126 -13.63 -14.15 -9.53
CA LYS A 126 -12.91 -14.71 -8.39
C LYS A 126 -11.41 -14.79 -8.67
N LEU A 127 -10.62 -14.27 -7.75
CA LEU A 127 -9.19 -14.49 -7.74
C LEU A 127 -8.90 -15.94 -7.34
N LYS A 128 -8.01 -16.59 -8.07
CA LYS A 128 -7.48 -17.88 -7.65
C LYS A 128 -6.60 -17.68 -6.42
N LYS A 129 -6.69 -18.56 -5.43
CA LYS A 129 -5.75 -18.59 -4.32
C LYS A 129 -4.36 -18.89 -4.87
N THR A 130 -3.39 -18.04 -4.57
CA THR A 130 -1.99 -18.17 -5.02
C THR A 130 -1.22 -19.28 -4.26
N GLY A 131 -1.89 -20.35 -3.84
CA GLY A 131 -1.21 -21.54 -3.34
C GLY A 131 -0.78 -22.52 -4.43
N GLU A 132 -1.15 -22.22 -5.72
CA GLU A 132 -0.86 -23.09 -6.87
C GLU A 132 -0.14 -22.36 -8.02
N ALA A 133 0.17 -21.06 -7.88
CA ALA A 133 1.09 -20.42 -8.80
C ALA A 133 2.49 -20.95 -8.49
N SER A 134 3.09 -21.67 -9.46
CA SER A 134 4.48 -22.11 -9.30
C SER A 134 5.39 -20.89 -9.09
N ALA A 135 6.43 -21.03 -8.31
CA ALA A 135 7.44 -20.00 -8.10
C ALA A 135 7.99 -19.43 -9.44
N GLU A 136 7.92 -20.21 -10.51
CA GLU A 136 8.25 -19.84 -11.88
C GLU A 136 7.31 -18.78 -12.48
N GLU A 137 6.00 -18.81 -12.18
CA GLU A 137 5.03 -17.81 -12.70
C GLU A 137 5.13 -16.46 -11.97
N CYS A 138 5.64 -16.44 -10.74
CA CYS A 138 5.83 -15.22 -9.94
C CYS A 138 7.26 -14.66 -10.03
N GLY A 139 8.10 -15.19 -10.89
CA GLY A 139 9.46 -14.68 -11.10
C GLY A 139 10.38 -14.81 -9.87
N GLY A 140 10.19 -15.83 -9.04
CA GLY A 140 11.04 -16.12 -7.89
C GLY A 140 10.89 -15.16 -6.70
N LEU A 141 9.88 -14.30 -6.70
CA LEU A 141 9.69 -13.25 -5.67
C LEU A 141 8.94 -13.72 -4.42
N LEU A 142 8.53 -14.99 -4.33
CA LEU A 142 7.75 -15.55 -3.22
C LEU A 142 8.41 -16.71 -2.51
N GLU A 143 9.71 -16.85 -2.58
CA GLU A 143 10.39 -17.53 -1.48
C GLU A 143 10.25 -16.59 -0.26
N GLU A 144 9.43 -16.98 0.71
CA GLU A 144 9.54 -16.41 2.05
C GLU A 144 10.96 -16.73 2.51
N ASN A 145 11.88 -15.79 2.32
CA ASN A 145 13.15 -15.80 2.98
C ASN A 145 12.87 -15.54 4.47
N VAL A 146 12.32 -16.55 5.12
CA VAL A 146 12.31 -16.60 6.58
C VAL A 146 13.77 -16.76 6.98
N THR A 147 14.41 -15.64 7.25
CA THR A 147 15.79 -15.69 7.74
C THR A 147 15.80 -16.43 9.08
N GLU A 148 16.60 -17.44 9.20
CA GLU A 148 16.93 -18.08 10.49
C GLU A 148 17.90 -17.23 11.33
N LYS A 149 18.28 -16.09 10.81
CA LYS A 149 19.21 -15.16 11.43
C LYS A 149 18.70 -14.72 12.80
N THR A 150 19.57 -14.74 13.76
CA THR A 150 19.32 -14.28 15.14
C THR A 150 20.13 -13.03 15.46
N GLY A 151 19.68 -12.24 16.42
CA GLY A 151 20.42 -11.07 16.90
C GLY A 151 21.78 -11.45 17.49
N ASP A 152 22.73 -10.50 17.42
CA ASP A 152 24.09 -10.62 17.97
C ASP A 152 24.22 -10.19 19.44
N GLY A 153 23.09 -9.93 20.10
CA GLY A 153 23.05 -9.42 21.49
C GLY A 153 23.32 -7.91 21.61
N THR A 154 23.62 -7.23 20.52
CA THR A 154 23.81 -5.78 20.53
C THR A 154 22.47 -5.08 20.43
N VAL A 155 22.18 -4.20 21.39
CA VAL A 155 20.99 -3.35 21.34
C VAL A 155 21.32 -2.09 20.53
N PHE A 156 20.53 -1.80 19.52
CA PHE A 156 20.64 -0.59 18.73
C PHE A 156 19.32 0.18 18.79
N SER A 157 19.37 1.48 19.04
CA SER A 157 18.20 2.33 19.18
C SER A 157 18.40 3.68 18.48
N GLY A 158 17.32 4.22 17.98
CA GLY A 158 17.30 5.50 17.28
C GLY A 158 15.89 5.79 16.76
N SER A 159 15.63 7.03 16.35
CA SER A 159 14.32 7.47 15.85
C SER A 159 13.90 6.76 14.57
N ASN A 160 14.89 6.27 13.80
CA ASN A 160 14.70 5.56 12.54
C ASN A 160 14.84 4.03 12.68
N VAL A 161 14.91 3.52 13.91
CA VAL A 161 15.10 2.09 14.21
C VAL A 161 13.79 1.47 14.64
N VAL A 162 13.45 0.34 14.04
CA VAL A 162 12.29 -0.47 14.40
C VAL A 162 12.78 -1.87 14.78
N GLU A 163 12.51 -2.31 15.99
CA GLU A 163 12.76 -3.69 16.40
C GLU A 163 11.80 -4.62 15.67
N GLN A 164 12.33 -5.69 15.08
CA GLN A 164 11.53 -6.68 14.36
C GLN A 164 10.90 -7.69 15.33
N LYS A 165 9.92 -8.45 14.84
CA LYS A 165 9.32 -9.55 15.59
C LYS A 165 10.31 -10.68 15.88
N GLN A 166 11.32 -10.84 15.03
CA GLN A 166 12.44 -11.75 15.23
C GLN A 166 13.38 -11.12 16.26
N GLY A 167 13.57 -11.80 17.38
CA GLY A 167 14.32 -11.26 18.52
C GLY A 167 15.74 -10.83 18.16
N GLY A 168 16.09 -9.60 18.52
CA GLY A 168 17.40 -9.01 18.30
C GLY A 168 17.71 -8.62 16.88
N LEU A 169 16.71 -8.62 15.98
CA LEU A 169 16.83 -8.06 14.64
C LEU A 169 16.12 -6.70 14.54
N TYR A 170 16.67 -5.85 13.69
CA TYR A 170 16.22 -4.49 13.49
C TYR A 170 15.91 -4.19 12.03
N ALA A 171 14.93 -3.32 11.82
CA ALA A 171 14.69 -2.62 10.57
C ALA A 171 15.11 -1.16 10.72
N LEU A 172 15.81 -0.64 9.73
CA LEU A 172 16.26 0.74 9.72
C LEU A 172 15.50 1.52 8.66
N ALA A 173 14.74 2.52 9.08
CA ALA A 173 14.03 3.40 8.17
C ALA A 173 15.00 4.38 7.50
N TRP A 174 14.94 4.46 6.19
CA TRP A 174 15.67 5.40 5.36
C TRP A 174 14.68 6.28 4.60
N HIS A 175 14.70 7.57 4.92
CA HIS A 175 13.77 8.54 4.36
C HIS A 175 14.55 9.74 3.76
N PRO A 176 15.05 9.59 2.53
CA PRO A 176 15.75 10.69 1.84
C PRO A 176 14.77 11.79 1.45
N ILE A 177 15.23 13.03 1.43
CA ILE A 177 14.41 14.19 1.06
C ILE A 177 13.85 14.01 -0.36
N GLY A 178 12.51 14.08 -0.49
CA GLY A 178 11.83 13.89 -1.77
C GLY A 178 11.98 12.50 -2.37
N GLY A 179 12.33 11.49 -1.56
CA GLY A 179 12.55 10.12 -2.02
C GLY A 179 13.78 9.94 -2.92
N LEU A 180 14.71 10.90 -2.90
CA LEU A 180 15.87 10.96 -3.80
C LEU A 180 17.18 10.85 -2.99
N PRO A 181 17.65 9.62 -2.71
CA PRO A 181 18.95 9.42 -2.08
C PRO A 181 20.09 9.85 -3.02
N SER A 182 21.26 10.23 -2.45
CA SER A 182 22.45 10.38 -3.27
C SER A 182 22.88 9.03 -3.86
N VAL A 183 23.44 9.07 -5.07
CA VAL A 183 23.90 7.85 -5.76
C VAL A 183 25.03 7.19 -4.96
N GLU A 184 25.92 8.00 -4.39
CA GLU A 184 27.04 7.52 -3.56
C GLU A 184 26.52 6.75 -2.35
N THR A 185 25.60 7.32 -1.57
CA THR A 185 25.01 6.65 -0.39
C THR A 185 24.28 5.38 -0.79
N PHE A 186 23.53 5.42 -1.89
CA PHE A 186 22.82 4.24 -2.37
C PHE A 186 23.77 3.10 -2.76
N CYS A 187 24.86 3.42 -3.46
CA CYS A 187 25.87 2.43 -3.85
C CYS A 187 26.63 1.86 -2.64
N GLU A 188 27.02 2.73 -1.68
CA GLU A 188 27.70 2.31 -0.45
C GLU A 188 26.80 1.39 0.40
N MET A 189 25.53 1.75 0.54
CA MET A 189 24.54 0.93 1.25
C MET A 189 24.33 -0.41 0.55
N ALA A 190 24.17 -0.42 -0.78
CA ALA A 190 23.99 -1.64 -1.55
C ALA A 190 25.23 -2.56 -1.45
N ALA A 191 26.43 -1.99 -1.40
CA ALA A 191 27.66 -2.75 -1.19
C ALA A 191 27.69 -3.36 0.22
N ALA A 192 27.37 -2.57 1.26
CA ALA A 192 27.33 -3.04 2.63
C ALA A 192 26.27 -4.15 2.83
N MET A 193 25.10 -4.01 2.23
CA MET A 193 24.03 -5.02 2.32
C MET A 193 24.41 -6.36 1.70
N LYS A 194 25.27 -6.40 0.68
CA LYS A 194 25.73 -7.66 0.08
C LYS A 194 26.57 -8.51 1.05
N GLU A 195 27.22 -7.87 2.01
CA GLU A 195 28.04 -8.54 3.02
C GLU A 195 27.20 -8.95 4.25
N ILE A 196 25.92 -8.58 4.30
CA ILE A 196 25.03 -8.84 5.42
C ILE A 196 24.04 -9.94 5.02
N GLU A 197 24.14 -11.11 5.66
CA GLU A 197 23.26 -12.23 5.41
C GLU A 197 21.78 -11.86 5.62
N GLY A 198 20.95 -12.12 4.62
CA GLY A 198 19.50 -11.90 4.68
C GLY A 198 19.05 -10.45 4.72
N ALA A 199 19.95 -9.47 4.56
CA ALA A 199 19.56 -8.07 4.48
C ALA A 199 18.75 -7.80 3.22
N GLU A 200 17.62 -7.09 3.39
CA GLU A 200 16.73 -6.70 2.28
C GLU A 200 16.40 -5.21 2.35
N LEU A 201 16.24 -4.59 1.18
CA LEU A 201 15.67 -3.26 1.06
C LEU A 201 14.19 -3.35 0.68
N ARG A 202 13.32 -2.82 1.52
CA ARG A 202 11.88 -2.78 1.28
C ARG A 202 11.37 -1.36 1.12
N LEU A 203 10.71 -1.10 0.01
CA LEU A 203 10.08 0.19 -0.24
C LEU A 203 8.77 0.29 0.53
N ALA A 204 8.51 1.46 1.10
CA ALA A 204 7.32 1.77 1.86
C ALA A 204 6.65 3.06 1.33
N PRO A 205 5.40 3.36 1.74
CA PRO A 205 4.77 4.65 1.49
C PRO A 205 5.60 5.83 2.05
N TYR A 206 5.29 7.03 1.58
CA TYR A 206 5.90 8.28 2.08
C TYR A 206 7.39 8.40 1.82
N GLU A 207 7.83 7.94 0.61
CA GLU A 207 9.22 8.12 0.18
C GLU A 207 10.24 7.46 1.13
N THR A 208 9.81 6.41 1.81
CA THR A 208 10.61 5.68 2.80
C THR A 208 10.99 4.31 2.27
N ALA A 209 12.20 3.87 2.61
CA ALA A 209 12.64 2.50 2.47
C ALA A 209 13.05 1.95 3.85
N TYR A 210 13.02 0.64 3.99
CA TYR A 210 13.52 -0.05 5.18
C TYR A 210 14.60 -1.03 4.77
N VAL A 211 15.75 -0.97 5.45
CA VAL A 211 16.73 -2.06 5.41
C VAL A 211 16.40 -2.97 6.58
N ILE A 212 16.05 -4.22 6.29
CA ILE A 212 15.55 -5.18 7.28
C ILE A 212 16.52 -6.32 7.51
N ASN A 213 16.27 -7.12 8.54
CA ASN A 213 17.05 -8.30 8.96
C ASN A 213 18.48 -7.94 9.39
N LEU A 214 18.63 -6.85 10.11
CA LEU A 214 19.90 -6.38 10.63
C LEU A 214 20.07 -6.77 12.11
N THR A 215 21.23 -7.31 12.47
CA THR A 215 21.66 -7.36 13.89
C THR A 215 21.95 -5.95 14.40
N GLY A 216 22.15 -5.76 15.68
CA GLY A 216 22.42 -4.43 16.24
C GLY A 216 23.68 -3.78 15.68
N LYS A 217 24.77 -4.55 15.47
CA LYS A 217 26.01 -4.05 14.85
C LYS A 217 25.85 -3.69 13.38
N GLU A 218 25.12 -4.51 12.64
CA GLU A 218 24.82 -4.27 11.23
C GLU A 218 23.93 -3.04 11.05
N ALA A 219 22.92 -2.88 11.90
CA ALA A 219 22.06 -1.69 11.92
C ALA A 219 22.87 -0.42 12.17
N GLU A 220 23.82 -0.46 13.14
CA GLU A 220 24.73 0.66 13.38
C GLU A 220 25.62 0.98 12.16
N ALA A 221 26.12 -0.03 11.48
CA ALA A 221 26.96 0.15 10.27
C ALA A 221 26.15 0.78 9.12
N ILE A 222 24.96 0.32 8.86
CA ILE A 222 24.05 0.88 7.83
C ILE A 222 23.62 2.31 8.20
N ASP A 223 23.30 2.57 9.47
CA ASP A 223 22.92 3.92 9.93
C ASP A 223 24.04 4.95 9.71
N ARG A 224 25.29 4.57 9.94
CA ARG A 224 26.45 5.43 9.66
C ARG A 224 26.56 5.80 8.17
N ILE A 225 26.22 4.88 7.27
CA ILE A 225 26.21 5.15 5.83
C ILE A 225 25.10 6.14 5.49
N ILE A 226 23.89 5.89 5.96
CA ILE A 226 22.72 6.75 5.72
C ILE A 226 22.99 8.19 6.23
N ARG A 227 23.60 8.33 7.40
CA ARG A 227 23.87 9.65 8.01
C ARG A 227 24.91 10.49 7.27
N LYS A 228 25.68 9.93 6.36
CA LYS A 228 26.59 10.69 5.49
C LYS A 228 25.84 11.44 4.40
N ASP A 229 24.64 11.01 4.05
CA ASP A 229 23.86 11.60 2.97
C ASP A 229 23.20 12.91 3.42
N THR A 230 23.61 14.01 2.82
CA THR A 230 23.02 15.33 3.06
C THR A 230 21.59 15.46 2.55
N ALA A 231 21.16 14.54 1.67
CA ALA A 231 19.80 14.45 1.17
C ALA A 231 18.87 13.69 2.12
N VAL A 232 19.34 13.24 3.28
CA VAL A 232 18.53 12.56 4.29
C VAL A 232 18.10 13.54 5.36
N THR A 233 16.80 13.69 5.57
CA THR A 233 16.26 14.36 6.74
C THR A 233 16.30 13.44 7.95
N ARG A 234 16.43 14.02 9.13
CA ARG A 234 16.10 13.29 10.34
C ARG A 234 14.61 12.93 10.30
N PHE A 235 14.30 11.68 10.59
CA PHE A 235 12.92 11.17 10.56
C PHE A 235 11.95 11.99 11.42
N GLU A 236 12.45 12.58 12.49
CA GLU A 236 11.70 13.44 13.43
C GLU A 236 11.31 14.81 12.85
N THR A 237 11.96 15.24 11.77
CA THR A 237 11.75 16.56 11.18
C THR A 237 11.21 16.51 9.77
N SER A 238 11.00 15.32 9.21
CA SER A 238 10.47 15.18 7.87
C SER A 238 8.96 15.44 7.86
N VAL A 239 8.56 16.54 7.24
CA VAL A 239 7.18 16.79 6.85
C VAL A 239 7.07 16.37 5.40
N SER A 240 6.45 15.22 5.16
CA SER A 240 6.06 14.84 3.80
C SER A 240 4.77 15.56 3.41
N CYS A 241 4.83 16.39 2.41
CA CYS A 241 3.66 17.02 1.78
C CYS A 241 2.91 16.06 0.85
#